data_3cd6682922b4f8485a5a64b4d63c301d
#
_entry.id   3cd6682922b4f8485a5a64b4d63c301d
#
_cell.length_a   1.000
_cell.length_b   1.000
_cell.length_c   1.000
_cell.angle_alpha   90.00
_cell.angle_beta   90.00
_cell.angle_gamma   90.00
#
_symmetry.space_group_name_H-M   'P 1'
#
loop_
_entity.id
_entity.type
_entity.pdbx_description
1 polymer ?
#
loop_
_entity_poly.entity_id
_entity_poly.type
_entity_poly.pdbx_seq_one_letter_code
_entity_poly.pdbx_strand_id
1 'polypeptide(L)'
;STKDIGKLKVTQTSQLLSGMVSGINVTQGSGQPGADQSSVTIRGLGTFSSAGNSPLVLVDGLSSSLDNVNANDIESISVLKDAASASIYGTRAANGVILIETKKGKEGKARITYQGNFGFSRPSETPKIVDSWVYAEMYNEALINGGGSPQYTADEIAKFKSGEDPDNYPNKRHYDDLINSGSGFQTNHYLGLTGGTE
;
A
#
# COMPACT_ATOMS: atom_id res chain seq x y z
N SER A 1 13.79 17.25 4.70
CA SER A 1 15.22 17.18 5.05
C SER A 1 15.59 15.73 5.34
N THR A 2 16.80 15.30 4.96
CA THR A 2 17.32 13.93 5.20
C THR A 2 17.23 13.49 6.66
N LYS A 3 17.29 14.44 7.59
CA LYS A 3 17.14 14.18 9.04
C LYS A 3 15.75 13.72 9.46
N ASP A 4 14.76 13.92 8.62
CA ASP A 4 13.37 13.56 8.91
C ASP A 4 13.01 12.16 8.41
N ILE A 5 13.77 11.64 7.43
CA ILE A 5 13.58 10.29 6.87
C ILE A 5 13.75 9.22 7.95
N GLY A 6 14.80 9.31 8.76
CA GLY A 6 15.08 8.33 9.84
C GLY A 6 14.15 8.40 11.05
N LYS A 7 13.29 9.43 11.15
CA LYS A 7 12.34 9.57 12.27
C LYS A 7 10.99 8.91 11.99
N LEU A 8 10.64 8.73 10.72
CA LEU A 8 9.38 8.12 10.33
C LEU A 8 9.51 6.60 10.38
N LYS A 9 8.74 5.99 11.28
CA LYS A 9 8.65 4.53 11.43
C LYS A 9 7.61 4.00 10.45
N VAL A 10 8.01 3.87 9.19
CA VAL A 10 7.14 3.30 8.14
C VAL A 10 7.65 1.92 7.73
N THR A 11 6.73 1.07 7.32
CA THR A 11 7.04 -0.30 6.92
C THR A 11 7.64 -0.32 5.51
N GLN A 12 7.19 0.57 4.63
CA GLN A 12 7.60 0.65 3.23
C GLN A 12 8.23 2.01 2.93
N THR A 13 9.32 2.00 2.14
CA THR A 13 10.02 3.23 1.74
C THR A 13 9.15 4.14 0.86
N SER A 14 8.23 3.57 0.08
CA SER A 14 7.25 4.32 -0.72
C SER A 14 6.36 5.23 0.15
N GLN A 15 6.02 4.82 1.36
CA GLN A 15 5.21 5.61 2.29
C GLN A 15 5.95 6.85 2.83
N LEU A 16 7.28 6.81 2.87
CA LEU A 16 8.10 7.98 3.30
C LEU A 16 7.91 9.18 2.39
N LEU A 17 7.65 8.96 1.11
CA LEU A 17 7.48 10.04 0.13
C LEU A 17 6.19 10.81 0.35
N SER A 18 5.22 10.22 1.06
CA SER A 18 3.95 10.88 1.37
C SER A 18 4.20 12.09 2.27
N GLY A 19 3.87 13.26 1.75
CA GLY A 19 4.02 14.54 2.48
C GLY A 19 5.44 15.11 2.58
N MET A 20 6.49 14.36 2.17
CA MET A 20 7.87 14.88 2.20
C MET A 20 8.25 15.67 0.97
N VAL A 21 7.69 15.33 -0.18
CA VAL A 21 8.03 15.97 -1.46
C VAL A 21 6.76 16.50 -2.13
N SER A 22 6.74 17.80 -2.41
CA SER A 22 5.59 18.42 -3.06
C SER A 22 5.39 17.88 -4.49
N GLY A 23 4.13 17.63 -4.89
CA GLY A 23 3.78 17.17 -6.24
C GLY A 23 4.00 15.67 -6.47
N ILE A 24 4.24 14.92 -5.41
CA ILE A 24 4.12 13.45 -5.39
C ILE A 24 2.79 13.10 -4.72
N ASN A 25 2.05 12.21 -5.36
CA ASN A 25 0.88 11.58 -4.76
C ASN A 25 1.22 10.13 -4.46
N VAL A 26 1.04 9.73 -3.21
CA VAL A 26 1.26 8.35 -2.74
C VAL A 26 -0.09 7.80 -2.33
N THR A 27 -0.54 6.78 -3.03
CA THR A 27 -1.81 6.11 -2.76
C THR A 27 -1.54 4.70 -2.28
N GLN A 28 -2.00 4.39 -1.08
CA GLN A 28 -1.95 3.04 -0.55
C GLN A 28 -3.24 2.31 -0.92
N GLY A 29 -3.12 1.26 -1.71
CA GLY A 29 -4.26 0.48 -2.19
C GLY A 29 -4.85 -0.46 -1.15
N SER A 30 -4.02 -0.91 -0.19
CA SER A 30 -4.40 -1.82 0.88
C SER A 30 -3.62 -1.50 2.15
N GLY A 31 -4.26 -1.68 3.31
CA GLY A 31 -3.60 -1.66 4.62
C GLY A 31 -3.30 -3.07 5.15
N GLN A 32 -3.47 -4.09 4.31
CA GLN A 32 -3.24 -5.47 4.71
C GLN A 32 -1.74 -5.71 4.97
N PRO A 33 -1.37 -6.33 6.10
CA PRO A 33 0.01 -6.67 6.39
C PRO A 33 0.64 -7.52 5.27
N GLY A 34 1.77 -7.04 4.73
CA GLY A 34 2.47 -7.70 3.62
C GLY A 34 1.94 -7.38 2.21
N ALA A 35 0.81 -6.66 2.08
CA ALA A 35 0.26 -6.16 0.83
C ALA A 35 0.01 -4.65 0.90
N ASP A 36 0.83 -3.94 1.65
CA ASP A 36 0.75 -2.51 1.95
C ASP A 36 1.59 -1.64 1.00
N GLN A 37 1.93 -2.17 -0.17
CA GLN A 37 2.65 -1.43 -1.21
C GLN A 37 1.88 -0.19 -1.64
N SER A 38 2.59 0.91 -1.79
CA SER A 38 2.01 2.18 -2.20
C SER A 38 2.31 2.47 -3.67
N SER A 39 1.29 2.93 -4.38
CA SER A 39 1.46 3.47 -5.73
C SER A 39 1.90 4.93 -5.64
N VAL A 40 2.98 5.26 -6.34
CA VAL A 40 3.55 6.61 -6.38
C VAL A 40 3.31 7.20 -7.76
N THR A 41 2.74 8.41 -7.82
CA THR A 41 2.57 9.17 -9.05
C THR A 41 3.09 10.59 -8.89
N ILE A 42 3.65 11.16 -9.95
CA ILE A 42 4.15 12.53 -9.99
C ILE A 42 3.20 13.36 -10.85
N ARG A 43 2.70 14.49 -10.31
CA ARG A 43 1.74 15.39 -10.97
C ARG A 43 0.40 14.75 -11.36
N GLY A 44 0.02 13.63 -10.71
CA GLY A 44 -1.22 12.92 -10.97
C GLY A 44 -1.12 11.90 -12.10
N LEU A 45 -2.27 11.50 -12.63
CA LEU A 45 -2.35 10.49 -13.69
C LEU A 45 -2.07 11.15 -15.05
N GLY A 46 -0.97 10.80 -15.68
CA GLY A 46 -0.59 11.29 -17.02
C GLY A 46 -1.30 10.57 -18.15
N THR A 47 -1.80 9.37 -17.91
CA THR A 47 -2.54 8.55 -18.90
C THR A 47 -3.60 7.69 -18.22
N PHE A 48 -4.68 7.42 -18.94
CA PHE A 48 -5.72 6.43 -18.57
C PHE A 48 -5.38 5.03 -19.06
N SER A 49 -4.23 4.86 -19.72
CA SER A 49 -3.76 3.56 -20.22
C SER A 49 -3.21 2.71 -19.07
N SER A 50 -3.37 1.41 -19.17
CA SER A 50 -2.73 0.41 -18.29
C SER A 50 -1.21 0.33 -18.43
N ALA A 51 -0.60 1.10 -19.35
CA ALA A 51 0.85 1.19 -19.53
C ALA A 51 1.61 1.73 -18.30
N GLY A 52 0.86 2.20 -17.29
CA GLY A 52 1.39 2.61 -15.99
C GLY A 52 1.69 4.11 -15.92
N ASN A 53 1.41 4.65 -14.74
CA ASN A 53 1.71 6.04 -14.38
C ASN A 53 2.87 6.15 -13.38
N SER A 54 3.57 5.04 -13.14
CA SER A 54 4.66 4.98 -12.17
C SER A 54 5.88 5.75 -12.67
N PRO A 55 6.53 6.54 -11.83
CA PRO A 55 7.78 7.20 -12.16
C PRO A 55 8.92 6.21 -12.30
N LEU A 56 9.96 6.59 -13.03
CA LEU A 56 11.21 5.85 -13.06
C LEU A 56 11.95 6.04 -11.73
N VAL A 57 12.27 4.95 -11.04
CA VAL A 57 13.05 4.99 -9.80
C VAL A 57 14.48 4.56 -10.10
N LEU A 58 15.44 5.39 -9.70
CA LEU A 58 16.86 5.12 -9.83
C LEU A 58 17.50 5.16 -8.44
N VAL A 59 18.19 4.08 -8.09
CA VAL A 59 18.97 3.95 -6.86
C VAL A 59 20.44 3.91 -7.25
N ASP A 60 21.19 4.91 -6.84
CA ASP A 60 22.59 5.10 -7.23
C ASP A 60 22.82 4.98 -8.75
N GLY A 61 21.85 5.46 -9.54
CA GLY A 61 21.87 5.42 -11.01
C GLY A 61 21.31 4.13 -11.64
N LEU A 62 20.96 3.12 -10.86
CA LEU A 62 20.41 1.86 -11.34
C LEU A 62 18.87 1.84 -11.18
N SER A 63 18.16 1.34 -12.19
CA SER A 63 16.70 1.19 -12.13
C SER A 63 16.30 0.14 -11.09
N SER A 64 15.48 0.54 -10.13
CA SER A 64 15.03 -0.31 -9.02
C SER A 64 13.60 0.05 -8.60
N SER A 65 13.06 -0.65 -7.59
CA SER A 65 11.83 -0.29 -6.91
C SER A 65 12.13 0.49 -5.62
N LEU A 66 11.24 1.39 -5.24
CA LEU A 66 11.30 2.11 -3.96
C LEU A 66 11.33 1.16 -2.76
N ASP A 67 10.57 0.08 -2.83
CA ASP A 67 10.41 -0.85 -1.71
C ASP A 67 11.61 -1.80 -1.53
N ASN A 68 12.53 -1.84 -2.51
CA ASN A 68 13.78 -2.60 -2.41
C ASN A 68 14.87 -1.86 -1.61
N VAL A 69 14.65 -0.59 -1.28
CA VAL A 69 15.63 0.23 -0.57
C VAL A 69 15.19 0.44 0.86
N ASN A 70 16.07 0.13 1.81
CA ASN A 70 15.78 0.43 3.20
C ASN A 70 15.87 1.94 3.45
N ALA A 71 14.87 2.50 4.11
CA ALA A 71 14.83 3.92 4.46
C ALA A 71 16.06 4.41 5.23
N ASN A 72 16.67 3.53 6.02
CA ASN A 72 17.88 3.85 6.79
C ASN A 72 19.14 4.00 5.93
N ASP A 73 19.16 3.42 4.72
CA ASP A 73 20.30 3.52 3.79
C ASP A 73 20.23 4.77 2.91
N ILE A 74 19.11 5.46 2.89
CA ILE A 74 18.91 6.64 2.05
C ILE A 74 19.68 7.84 2.62
N GLU A 75 20.50 8.44 1.78
CA GLU A 75 21.15 9.73 2.06
C GLU A 75 20.32 10.88 1.53
N SER A 76 19.89 10.80 0.26
CA SER A 76 19.05 11.82 -0.36
C SER A 76 18.01 11.24 -1.29
N ILE A 77 16.88 11.97 -1.45
CA ILE A 77 15.85 11.69 -2.46
C ILE A 77 15.62 12.97 -3.25
N SER A 78 15.80 12.88 -4.56
CA SER A 78 15.54 13.96 -5.50
C SER A 78 14.46 13.53 -6.50
N VAL A 79 13.54 14.44 -6.83
CA VAL A 79 12.44 14.14 -7.76
C VAL A 79 12.48 15.09 -8.93
N LEU A 80 12.71 14.54 -10.11
CA LEU A 80 12.69 15.26 -11.37
C LEU A 80 11.26 15.20 -11.93
N LYS A 81 10.57 16.33 -11.84
CA LYS A 81 9.17 16.47 -12.25
C LYS A 81 9.02 17.01 -13.65
N ASP A 82 10.04 17.74 -14.12
CA ASP A 82 9.99 18.45 -15.39
C ASP A 82 10.58 17.60 -16.52
N ALA A 83 9.91 17.62 -17.67
CA ALA A 83 10.33 16.87 -18.84
C ALA A 83 11.77 17.22 -19.27
N ALA A 84 12.19 18.45 -19.11
CA ALA A 84 13.55 18.89 -19.45
C ALA A 84 14.60 18.19 -18.59
N SER A 85 14.39 18.12 -17.27
CA SER A 85 15.33 17.45 -16.35
C SER A 85 15.26 15.93 -16.43
N ALA A 86 14.09 15.37 -16.79
CA ALA A 86 13.89 13.94 -16.95
C ALA A 86 14.36 13.41 -18.32
N SER A 87 14.56 14.27 -19.31
CA SER A 87 14.88 13.89 -20.71
C SER A 87 16.13 13.07 -20.88
N ILE A 88 17.13 13.24 -20.01
CA ILE A 88 18.38 12.46 -20.02
C ILE A 88 18.16 10.97 -19.75
N TYR A 89 17.02 10.60 -19.16
CA TYR A 89 16.66 9.21 -18.86
C TYR A 89 15.72 8.57 -19.91
N GLY A 90 15.48 9.31 -21.02
CA GLY A 90 14.71 8.84 -22.17
C GLY A 90 13.21 8.69 -21.90
N THR A 91 12.54 7.88 -22.75
CA THR A 91 11.09 7.70 -22.72
C THR A 91 10.56 7.08 -21.42
N ARG A 92 11.38 6.31 -20.70
CA ARG A 92 11.02 5.72 -19.41
C ARG A 92 10.77 6.75 -18.32
N ALA A 93 11.26 7.97 -18.50
CA ALA A 93 11.12 9.08 -17.57
C ALA A 93 9.90 9.97 -17.85
N ALA A 94 9.01 9.57 -18.75
CA ALA A 94 7.84 10.38 -19.15
C ALA A 94 6.93 10.73 -17.97
N ASN A 95 6.85 9.84 -16.95
CA ASN A 95 6.08 10.04 -15.72
C ASN A 95 6.89 10.68 -14.59
N GLY A 96 8.09 11.21 -14.88
CA GLY A 96 9.05 11.73 -13.91
C GLY A 96 10.04 10.69 -13.41
N VAL A 97 11.04 11.17 -12.66
CA VAL A 97 12.11 10.33 -12.13
C VAL A 97 12.29 10.59 -10.64
N ILE A 98 12.45 9.53 -9.88
CA ILE A 98 12.84 9.57 -8.47
C ILE A 98 14.28 9.06 -8.38
N LEU A 99 15.18 9.93 -7.95
CA LEU A 99 16.59 9.63 -7.72
C LEU A 99 16.78 9.39 -6.23
N ILE A 100 17.33 8.24 -5.89
CA ILE A 100 17.71 7.88 -4.52
C ILE A 100 19.22 7.71 -4.50
N GLU A 101 19.85 8.44 -3.61
CA GLU A 101 21.25 8.27 -3.29
C GLU A 101 21.37 7.56 -1.96
N THR A 102 22.14 6.48 -1.92
CA THR A 102 22.39 5.74 -0.69
C THR A 102 23.60 6.31 0.06
N LYS A 103 23.63 6.07 1.36
CA LYS A 103 24.73 6.46 2.23
C LYS A 103 26.01 5.76 1.79
N LYS A 104 27.05 6.53 1.50
CA LYS A 104 28.35 6.02 1.16
C LYS A 104 29.21 5.85 2.43
N GLY A 105 30.11 4.89 2.38
CA GLY A 105 31.14 4.74 3.40
C GLY A 105 31.96 6.03 3.53
N LYS A 106 32.26 6.41 4.75
CA LYS A 106 33.16 7.53 5.04
C LYS A 106 34.43 6.96 5.61
N GLU A 107 35.57 7.59 5.28
CA GLU A 107 36.85 7.29 5.88
C GLU A 107 36.79 7.38 7.40
N GLY A 108 37.36 6.40 8.07
CA GLY A 108 37.41 6.35 9.52
C GLY A 108 37.08 4.98 10.10
N LYS A 109 36.98 4.94 11.42
CA LYS A 109 36.67 3.70 12.15
C LYS A 109 35.33 3.10 11.76
N ALA A 110 35.28 1.79 11.62
CA ALA A 110 34.05 1.07 11.34
C ALA A 110 32.99 1.38 12.40
N ARG A 111 31.80 1.77 11.94
CA ARG A 111 30.63 2.05 12.78
C ARG A 111 29.55 1.03 12.52
N ILE A 112 29.14 0.34 13.57
CA ILE A 112 28.03 -0.61 13.52
C ILE A 112 26.78 0.13 14.02
N THR A 113 25.70 0.03 13.26
CA THR A 113 24.40 0.56 13.64
C THR A 113 23.37 -0.57 13.60
N TYR A 114 22.63 -0.74 14.68
CA TYR A 114 21.53 -1.67 14.75
C TYR A 114 20.25 -0.92 15.11
N GLN A 115 19.16 -1.22 14.37
CA GLN A 115 17.83 -0.69 14.65
C GLN A 115 16.81 -1.83 14.55
N GLY A 116 16.06 -2.02 15.63
CA GLY A 116 14.94 -2.97 15.69
C GLY A 116 13.62 -2.23 15.85
N ASN A 117 12.65 -2.55 15.02
CA ASN A 117 11.28 -2.05 15.13
C ASN A 117 10.33 -3.22 15.33
N PHE A 118 9.44 -3.09 16.31
CA PHE A 118 8.40 -4.05 16.62
C PHE A 118 7.06 -3.32 16.55
N GLY A 119 6.09 -3.88 15.88
CA GLY A 119 4.80 -3.26 15.71
C GLY A 119 3.67 -4.28 15.57
N PHE A 120 2.45 -3.79 15.79
CA PHE A 120 1.22 -4.51 15.49
C PHE A 120 0.42 -3.70 14.48
N SER A 121 0.04 -4.35 13.39
CA SER A 121 -0.84 -3.78 12.37
C SER A 121 -2.22 -4.39 12.52
N ARG A 122 -3.25 -3.56 12.50
CA ARG A 122 -4.65 -4.01 12.51
C ARG A 122 -5.46 -3.16 11.55
N PRO A 123 -6.52 -3.70 10.94
CA PRO A 123 -7.47 -2.91 10.18
C PRO A 123 -8.02 -1.77 11.04
N SER A 124 -8.04 -0.56 10.52
CA SER A 124 -8.65 0.60 11.20
C SER A 124 -10.16 0.49 11.22
N GLU A 125 -10.74 -0.08 10.16
CA GLU A 125 -12.16 -0.34 10.02
C GLU A 125 -12.38 -1.58 9.16
N THR A 126 -13.37 -2.38 9.52
CA THR A 126 -13.79 -3.56 8.76
C THR A 126 -15.18 -3.31 8.18
N PRO A 127 -15.47 -3.77 6.94
CA PRO A 127 -16.78 -3.66 6.37
C PRO A 127 -17.84 -4.33 7.26
N LYS A 128 -18.91 -3.61 7.56
CA LYS A 128 -20.06 -4.20 8.26
C LYS A 128 -20.90 -4.96 7.25
N ILE A 129 -20.85 -6.28 7.31
CA ILE A 129 -21.61 -7.17 6.44
C ILE A 129 -22.95 -7.45 7.15
N VAL A 130 -24.03 -7.28 6.40
CA VAL A 130 -25.38 -7.63 6.88
C VAL A 130 -25.62 -9.16 6.76
N ASP A 131 -26.60 -9.64 7.52
CA ASP A 131 -27.02 -11.05 7.41
C ASP A 131 -27.64 -11.34 6.04
N SER A 132 -27.54 -12.59 5.58
CA SER A 132 -28.01 -13.00 4.24
C SER A 132 -29.49 -12.71 4.00
N TRP A 133 -30.34 -12.87 5.03
CA TRP A 133 -31.77 -12.57 4.94
C TRP A 133 -32.04 -11.07 4.77
N VAL A 134 -31.27 -10.20 5.45
CA VAL A 134 -31.37 -8.73 5.27
C VAL A 134 -30.96 -8.34 3.86
N TYR A 135 -29.86 -8.94 3.38
CA TYR A 135 -29.41 -8.73 2.00
C TYR A 135 -30.49 -9.11 0.99
N ALA A 136 -31.12 -10.28 1.18
CA ALA A 136 -32.17 -10.78 0.28
C ALA A 136 -33.40 -9.86 0.25
N GLU A 137 -33.82 -9.34 1.43
CA GLU A 137 -34.91 -8.36 1.53
C GLU A 137 -34.58 -7.05 0.79
N MET A 138 -33.41 -6.48 1.07
CA MET A 138 -32.97 -5.22 0.43
C MET A 138 -32.76 -5.38 -1.07
N TYR A 139 -32.28 -6.52 -1.51
CA TYR A 139 -32.07 -6.81 -2.92
C TYR A 139 -33.43 -6.91 -3.67
N ASN A 140 -34.41 -7.60 -3.07
CA ASN A 140 -35.77 -7.65 -3.61
C ASN A 140 -36.39 -6.25 -3.70
N GLU A 141 -36.24 -5.43 -2.67
CA GLU A 141 -36.71 -4.05 -2.65
C GLU A 141 -36.10 -3.23 -3.79
N ALA A 142 -34.78 -3.36 -3.99
CA ALA A 142 -34.09 -2.68 -5.07
C ALA A 142 -34.60 -3.10 -6.46
N LEU A 143 -34.84 -4.41 -6.66
CA LEU A 143 -35.42 -4.94 -7.91
C LEU A 143 -36.83 -4.40 -8.15
N ILE A 144 -37.69 -4.40 -7.14
CA ILE A 144 -39.07 -3.90 -7.25
C ILE A 144 -39.06 -2.40 -7.59
N ASN A 145 -38.22 -1.62 -6.89
CA ASN A 145 -38.08 -0.19 -7.16
C ASN A 145 -37.52 0.11 -8.55
N GLY A 146 -36.74 -0.81 -9.12
CA GLY A 146 -36.27 -0.77 -10.49
C GLY A 146 -37.29 -1.27 -11.54
N GLY A 147 -38.51 -1.63 -11.15
CA GLY A 147 -39.56 -2.14 -12.02
C GLY A 147 -39.41 -3.64 -12.37
N GLY A 148 -38.54 -4.36 -11.69
CA GLY A 148 -38.32 -5.81 -11.83
C GLY A 148 -39.16 -6.64 -10.87
N SER A 149 -38.95 -7.95 -10.88
CA SER A 149 -39.56 -8.91 -9.96
C SER A 149 -38.60 -9.29 -8.84
N PRO A 150 -39.09 -9.62 -7.63
CA PRO A 150 -38.24 -10.09 -6.55
C PRO A 150 -37.53 -11.38 -6.96
N GLN A 151 -36.26 -11.50 -6.58
CA GLN A 151 -35.44 -12.67 -6.86
C GLN A 151 -35.56 -13.76 -5.78
N TYR A 152 -35.70 -13.33 -4.54
CA TYR A 152 -35.83 -14.24 -3.39
C TYR A 152 -37.29 -14.32 -2.96
N THR A 153 -37.79 -15.54 -2.78
CA THR A 153 -39.13 -15.79 -2.26
C THR A 153 -39.16 -15.56 -0.74
N ALA A 154 -40.33 -15.36 -0.18
CA ALA A 154 -40.53 -15.22 1.27
C ALA A 154 -40.07 -16.50 2.03
N ASP A 155 -40.24 -17.68 1.43
CA ASP A 155 -39.81 -18.95 2.01
C ASP A 155 -38.27 -19.09 2.05
N GLU A 156 -37.58 -18.68 0.99
CA GLU A 156 -36.11 -18.65 0.96
C GLU A 156 -35.54 -17.67 2.00
N ILE A 157 -36.14 -16.49 2.12
CA ILE A 157 -35.75 -15.48 3.12
C ILE A 157 -35.95 -16.06 4.54
N ALA A 158 -37.06 -16.77 4.78
CA ALA A 158 -37.32 -17.43 6.05
C ALA A 158 -36.25 -18.51 6.36
N LYS A 159 -35.82 -19.29 5.35
CA LYS A 159 -34.76 -20.31 5.49
C LYS A 159 -33.40 -19.68 5.80
N PHE A 160 -33.02 -18.58 5.14
CA PHE A 160 -31.83 -17.81 5.52
C PHE A 160 -31.86 -17.35 6.97
N LYS A 161 -33.05 -16.97 7.46
CA LYS A 161 -33.23 -16.46 8.83
C LYS A 161 -33.27 -17.56 9.87
N SER A 162 -33.91 -18.70 9.58
CA SER A 162 -34.04 -19.82 10.52
C SER A 162 -32.74 -20.62 10.65
N GLY A 163 -31.92 -20.68 9.58
CA GLY A 163 -30.72 -21.51 9.54
C GLY A 163 -31.00 -23.01 9.47
N GLU A 164 -32.22 -23.42 9.08
CA GLU A 164 -32.58 -24.84 8.98
C GLU A 164 -31.81 -25.61 7.92
N ASP A 165 -31.39 -24.90 6.85
CA ASP A 165 -30.63 -25.49 5.74
C ASP A 165 -29.41 -24.63 5.43
N PRO A 166 -28.34 -24.70 6.24
CA PRO A 166 -27.19 -23.83 6.11
C PRO A 166 -26.33 -24.13 4.86
N ASP A 167 -26.50 -25.29 4.23
CA ASP A 167 -25.77 -25.66 3.03
C ASP A 167 -26.34 -24.97 1.78
N ASN A 168 -27.66 -24.84 1.69
CA ASN A 168 -28.34 -24.18 0.57
C ASN A 168 -28.67 -22.70 0.87
N TYR A 169 -28.91 -22.36 2.14
CA TYR A 169 -29.24 -21.01 2.60
C TYR A 169 -28.28 -20.51 3.68
N PRO A 170 -26.98 -20.32 3.34
CA PRO A 170 -25.96 -19.96 4.31
C PRO A 170 -26.14 -18.52 4.82
N ASN A 171 -25.98 -18.37 6.14
CA ASN A 171 -25.86 -17.06 6.79
C ASN A 171 -24.53 -17.00 7.54
N LYS A 172 -23.44 -16.86 6.78
CA LYS A 172 -22.07 -16.82 7.31
C LYS A 172 -21.41 -15.48 7.02
N ARG A 173 -20.75 -14.94 8.02
CA ARG A 173 -19.91 -13.76 7.90
C ARG A 173 -18.46 -14.17 7.61
N HIS A 174 -18.19 -14.60 6.38
CA HIS A 174 -16.86 -15.05 5.97
C HIS A 174 -15.74 -14.07 6.28
N TYR A 175 -16.04 -12.78 6.29
CA TYR A 175 -15.08 -11.75 6.63
C TYR A 175 -14.63 -11.86 8.09
N ASP A 176 -15.55 -12.07 9.01
CA ASP A 176 -15.26 -12.22 10.44
C ASP A 176 -14.44 -13.50 10.70
N ASP A 177 -14.72 -14.57 9.96
CA ASP A 177 -13.99 -15.83 10.05
C ASP A 177 -12.54 -15.70 9.53
N LEU A 178 -12.34 -14.95 8.46
CA LEU A 178 -11.01 -14.80 7.82
C LEU A 178 -10.13 -13.75 8.52
N ILE A 179 -10.72 -12.69 9.08
CA ILE A 179 -9.99 -11.54 9.65
C ILE A 179 -10.17 -11.46 11.19
N ASN A 180 -10.56 -12.53 11.79
CA ASN A 180 -10.98 -12.60 13.19
C ASN A 180 -9.91 -12.17 14.21
N SER A 181 -8.63 -12.29 13.96
CA SER A 181 -7.61 -11.92 14.95
C SER A 181 -7.18 -10.45 14.90
N GLY A 182 -7.52 -9.73 13.88
CA GLY A 182 -7.42 -8.27 13.77
C GLY A 182 -6.03 -7.66 13.89
N SER A 183 -4.95 -8.40 14.18
CA SER A 183 -3.62 -7.80 14.28
C SER A 183 -2.53 -8.70 13.72
N GLY A 184 -1.71 -8.13 12.82
CA GLY A 184 -0.49 -8.75 12.34
C GLY A 184 0.71 -8.22 13.12
N PHE A 185 1.52 -9.13 13.68
CA PHE A 185 2.79 -8.76 14.29
C PHE A 185 3.83 -8.50 13.19
N GLN A 186 4.52 -7.37 13.28
CA GLN A 186 5.55 -6.98 12.33
C GLN A 186 6.86 -6.73 13.07
N THR A 187 7.94 -7.24 12.51
CA THR A 187 9.29 -6.92 12.98
C THR A 187 10.15 -6.47 11.80
N ASN A 188 10.95 -5.46 12.03
CA ASN A 188 11.97 -5.01 11.08
C ASN A 188 13.29 -4.85 11.82
N HIS A 189 14.33 -5.49 11.31
CA HIS A 189 15.68 -5.42 11.86
C HIS A 189 16.62 -4.87 10.80
N TYR A 190 17.30 -3.78 11.13
CA TYR A 190 18.32 -3.17 10.28
C TYR A 190 19.66 -3.27 10.97
N LEU A 191 20.66 -3.79 10.26
CA LEU A 191 22.06 -3.84 10.66
C LEU A 191 22.89 -3.12 9.61
N GLY A 192 23.47 -1.99 9.96
CA GLY A 192 24.34 -1.20 9.09
C GLY A 192 25.78 -1.25 9.56
N LEU A 193 26.71 -1.43 8.64
CA LEU A 193 28.14 -1.31 8.86
C LEU A 193 28.69 -0.25 7.90
N THR A 194 29.26 0.80 8.45
CA THR A 194 29.86 1.89 7.66
C THR A 194 31.28 2.13 8.08
N GLY A 195 32.17 2.33 7.14
CA GLY A 195 33.59 2.64 7.34
C GLY A 195 34.29 2.68 5.99
N GLY A 196 35.51 3.11 5.97
CA GLY A 196 36.33 3.17 4.76
C GLY A 196 37.80 3.41 5.11
N THR A 197 38.66 3.01 4.21
CA THR A 197 40.07 3.37 4.16
C THR A 197 40.31 4.30 2.97
N GLU A 198 41.37 5.09 2.98
CA GLU A 198 41.85 5.83 1.81
C GLU A 198 42.02 4.92 0.59
#